data_062534f416cad612a2e193b40f334f6e
#
_entry.id   062534f416cad612a2e193b40f334f6e
#
_cell.length_a   1.000
_cell.length_b   1.000
_cell.length_c   1.000
_cell.angle_alpha   90.00
_cell.angle_beta   90.00
_cell.angle_gamma   90.00
#
_symmetry.space_group_name_H-M   'P 1'
#
loop_
_entity.id
_entity.type
_entity.pdbx_description
1 polymer ?
#
loop_
_entity_poly.entity_id
_entity_poly.type
_entity_poly.pdbx_seq_one_letter_code
_entity_poly.pdbx_strand_id
1 'polypeptide(L)'
;MEILQPLAELDWIPRPRLLALRRLGVETVEGLLNHFPRRHEDRHQFPEFPRDESDTPICLCGEVTKTRILRFGGWKKIFEATLQEPNAHALSQPLTLRWFNLHYVQKMIATGQQLVVFGKPRMRGKRLCMEHPEFEVIEDDPAEAKIHFRRITPIYPATEGLPQRALCSIIYRILQDLDSEPIETL
;
A
#
# COMPACT_ATOMS: atom_id res chain seq x y z
N MET A 1 -27.31 4.13 8.38
CA MET A 1 -26.83 3.78 6.99
C MET A 1 -27.40 2.42 6.61
N GLU A 2 -28.00 2.27 5.43
CA GLU A 2 -28.57 0.97 5.01
C GLU A 2 -27.54 0.14 4.24
N ILE A 3 -27.53 -1.18 4.48
CA ILE A 3 -26.56 -2.09 3.85
C ILE A 3 -26.71 -2.12 2.32
N LEU A 4 -27.95 -2.04 1.81
CA LEU A 4 -28.24 -2.02 0.37
C LEU A 4 -28.10 -0.66 -0.29
N GLN A 5 -27.76 0.39 0.48
CA GLN A 5 -27.61 1.75 -0.02
C GLN A 5 -26.55 1.84 -1.12
N PRO A 6 -26.81 2.52 -2.25
CA PRO A 6 -25.81 2.79 -3.26
C PRO A 6 -24.68 3.69 -2.74
N LEU A 7 -23.42 3.34 -3.04
CA LEU A 7 -22.26 4.15 -2.65
C LEU A 7 -22.29 5.57 -3.25
N ALA A 8 -22.97 5.75 -4.37
CA ALA A 8 -23.14 7.04 -5.04
C ALA A 8 -23.96 8.07 -4.23
N GLU A 9 -24.76 7.61 -3.25
CA GLU A 9 -25.53 8.46 -2.34
C GLU A 9 -24.71 8.95 -1.15
N LEU A 10 -23.49 8.43 -0.98
CA LEU A 10 -22.56 8.86 0.08
C LEU A 10 -21.76 10.06 -0.40
N ASP A 11 -22.22 11.26 -0.09
CA ASP A 11 -21.63 12.55 -0.56
C ASP A 11 -20.15 12.74 -0.21
N TRP A 12 -19.67 12.03 0.82
CA TRP A 12 -18.27 12.11 1.27
C TRP A 12 -17.31 11.24 0.44
N ILE A 13 -17.81 10.37 -0.45
CA ILE A 13 -16.95 9.59 -1.36
C ILE A 13 -16.73 10.40 -2.64
N PRO A 14 -15.48 10.81 -2.96
CA PRO A 14 -15.21 11.57 -4.17
C PRO A 14 -15.57 10.80 -5.44
N ARG A 15 -16.15 11.47 -6.43
CA ARG A 15 -16.54 10.88 -7.73
C ARG A 15 -15.47 10.01 -8.40
N PRO A 16 -14.18 10.39 -8.44
CA PRO A 16 -13.16 9.52 -9.02
C PRO A 16 -13.03 8.17 -8.31
N ARG A 17 -13.23 8.15 -6.99
CA ARG A 17 -13.20 6.90 -6.19
C ARG A 17 -14.43 6.05 -6.43
N LEU A 18 -15.62 6.64 -6.57
CA LEU A 18 -16.85 5.94 -6.95
C LEU A 18 -16.69 5.26 -8.32
N LEU A 19 -16.11 5.94 -9.30
CA LEU A 19 -15.84 5.37 -10.62
C LEU A 19 -14.85 4.19 -10.54
N ALA A 20 -13.84 4.29 -9.68
CA ALA A 20 -12.89 3.20 -9.48
C ALA A 20 -13.53 1.99 -8.76
N LEU A 21 -14.39 2.21 -7.76
CA LEU A 21 -15.18 1.15 -7.10
C LEU A 21 -16.12 0.46 -8.08
N ARG A 22 -16.80 1.22 -8.93
CA ARG A 22 -17.67 0.68 -9.97
C ARG A 22 -16.93 -0.22 -10.97
N ARG A 23 -15.67 0.12 -11.33
CA ARG A 23 -14.81 -0.75 -12.17
C ARG A 23 -14.48 -2.08 -11.49
N LEU A 24 -14.50 -2.13 -10.17
CA LEU A 24 -14.36 -3.37 -9.38
C LEU A 24 -15.68 -4.14 -9.23
N GLY A 25 -16.77 -3.64 -9.77
CA GLY A 25 -18.12 -4.22 -9.60
C GLY A 25 -18.75 -3.90 -8.25
N VAL A 26 -18.23 -2.89 -7.52
CA VAL A 26 -18.68 -2.50 -6.18
C VAL A 26 -19.49 -1.22 -6.28
N GLU A 27 -20.82 -1.32 -6.16
CA GLU A 27 -21.75 -0.18 -6.30
C GLU A 27 -22.57 0.11 -5.04
N THR A 28 -22.64 -0.85 -4.09
CA THR A 28 -23.41 -0.73 -2.85
C THR A 28 -22.54 -0.90 -1.61
N VAL A 29 -23.06 -0.50 -0.45
CA VAL A 29 -22.41 -0.73 0.85
C VAL A 29 -22.18 -2.22 1.07
N GLU A 30 -23.19 -3.07 0.81
CA GLU A 30 -23.06 -4.53 0.87
C GLU A 30 -21.96 -5.06 -0.04
N GLY A 31 -21.92 -4.61 -1.30
CA GLY A 31 -20.88 -4.99 -2.25
C GLY A 31 -19.49 -4.63 -1.77
N LEU A 32 -19.34 -3.48 -1.09
CA LEU A 32 -18.07 -3.06 -0.53
C LEU A 32 -17.65 -3.89 0.69
N LEU A 33 -18.59 -4.22 1.59
CA LEU A 33 -18.31 -5.06 2.75
C LEU A 33 -17.99 -6.51 2.35
N ASN A 34 -18.57 -6.99 1.24
CA ASN A 34 -18.26 -8.29 0.66
C ASN A 34 -17.01 -8.28 -0.26
N HIS A 35 -16.37 -7.14 -0.45
CA HIS A 35 -15.11 -7.06 -1.18
C HIS A 35 -13.95 -7.50 -0.29
N PHE A 36 -13.65 -8.81 -0.29
CA PHE A 36 -12.67 -9.40 0.62
C PHE A 36 -11.22 -9.08 0.21
N PRO A 37 -10.32 -8.90 1.21
CA PRO A 37 -8.91 -8.71 0.94
C PRO A 37 -8.27 -9.99 0.37
N ARG A 38 -7.26 -9.83 -0.48
CA ARG A 38 -6.47 -10.96 -1.03
C ARG A 38 -5.59 -11.62 0.02
N ARG A 39 -5.10 -10.82 0.98
CA ARG A 39 -4.23 -11.26 2.08
C ARG A 39 -4.31 -10.26 3.22
N HIS A 40 -3.78 -10.68 4.35
CA HIS A 40 -3.54 -9.80 5.50
C HIS A 40 -2.04 -9.69 5.74
N GLU A 41 -1.56 -8.48 6.01
CA GLU A 41 -0.18 -8.21 6.39
C GLU A 41 -0.13 -7.83 7.86
N ASP A 42 0.71 -8.56 8.62
CA ASP A 42 0.99 -8.16 10.00
C ASP A 42 2.00 -7.02 9.98
N ARG A 43 1.56 -5.83 10.37
CA ARG A 43 2.37 -4.62 10.43
C ARG A 43 2.68 -4.20 11.87
N HIS A 44 2.52 -5.10 12.84
CA HIS A 44 2.93 -4.83 14.22
C HIS A 44 4.44 -4.80 14.34
N GLN A 45 5.11 -5.72 13.65
CA GLN A 45 6.56 -5.80 13.60
C GLN A 45 6.97 -6.21 12.19
N PHE A 46 7.78 -5.37 11.55
CA PHE A 46 8.38 -5.73 10.28
C PHE A 46 9.65 -6.55 10.53
N PRO A 47 9.89 -7.60 9.75
CA PRO A 47 11.13 -8.35 9.82
C PRO A 47 12.32 -7.47 9.39
N GLU A 48 13.50 -7.82 9.87
CA GLU A 48 14.76 -7.24 9.36
C GLU A 48 14.89 -7.51 7.85
N PHE A 49 15.65 -6.67 7.17
CA PHE A 49 15.90 -6.88 5.75
C PHE A 49 16.67 -8.18 5.56
N PRO A 50 16.19 -9.07 4.66
CA PRO A 50 16.87 -10.34 4.42
C PRO A 50 18.26 -10.08 3.81
N ARG A 51 19.19 -10.95 4.10
CA ARG A 51 20.55 -10.89 3.54
C ARG A 51 20.64 -11.58 2.19
N ASP A 52 19.72 -12.50 1.94
CA ASP A 52 19.68 -13.35 0.76
C ASP A 52 18.36 -13.22 0.02
N GLU A 53 18.31 -13.71 -1.20
CA GLU A 53 17.08 -13.77 -1.99
C GLU A 53 16.08 -14.78 -1.42
N SER A 54 14.80 -14.53 -1.69
CA SER A 54 13.70 -15.42 -1.30
C SER A 54 12.68 -15.57 -2.42
N ASP A 55 12.18 -16.78 -2.60
CA ASP A 55 11.06 -17.05 -3.50
C ASP A 55 9.71 -16.66 -2.89
N THR A 56 9.65 -16.52 -1.58
CA THR A 56 8.47 -16.06 -0.87
C THR A 56 8.46 -14.53 -0.80
N PRO A 57 7.37 -13.86 -1.19
CA PRO A 57 7.26 -12.42 -1.02
C PRO A 57 7.19 -12.08 0.46
N ILE A 58 7.83 -10.98 0.84
CA ILE A 58 7.90 -10.46 2.20
C ILE A 58 7.45 -9.02 2.27
N CYS A 59 6.91 -8.63 3.43
CA CYS A 59 6.53 -7.26 3.74
C CYS A 59 7.64 -6.61 4.57
N LEU A 60 8.19 -5.50 4.10
CA LEU A 60 9.28 -4.77 4.75
C LEU A 60 8.90 -3.30 4.91
N CYS A 61 9.43 -2.67 5.97
CA CYS A 61 9.29 -1.23 6.18
C CYS A 61 10.67 -0.59 6.28
N GLY A 62 10.82 0.58 5.68
CA GLY A 62 12.08 1.31 5.74
C GLY A 62 11.95 2.74 5.26
N GLU A 63 13.03 3.51 5.47
CA GLU A 63 13.16 4.89 5.01
C GLU A 63 13.85 4.96 3.65
N VAL A 64 13.34 5.79 2.76
CA VAL A 64 13.96 6.08 1.45
C VAL A 64 15.15 7.00 1.66
N THR A 65 16.36 6.48 1.55
CA THR A 65 17.59 7.26 1.70
C THR A 65 18.08 7.90 0.40
N LYS A 66 17.69 7.32 -0.74
CA LYS A 66 18.12 7.81 -2.05
C LYS A 66 17.13 7.40 -3.15
N THR A 67 16.91 8.30 -4.10
CA THR A 67 16.19 7.99 -5.34
C THR A 67 17.04 8.32 -6.55
N ARG A 68 16.87 7.57 -7.65
CA ARG A 68 17.52 7.87 -8.92
C ARG A 68 16.72 7.35 -10.11
N ILE A 69 16.90 7.99 -11.25
CA ILE A 69 16.34 7.55 -12.53
C ILE A 69 17.49 7.13 -13.42
N LEU A 70 17.47 5.87 -13.83
CA LEU A 70 18.39 5.33 -14.80
C LEU A 70 17.73 5.31 -16.19
N ARG A 71 18.45 5.76 -17.20
CA ARG A 71 17.99 5.74 -18.59
C ARG A 71 18.89 4.80 -19.37
N PHE A 72 18.29 3.81 -20.00
CA PHE A 72 18.99 2.86 -20.88
C PHE A 72 18.49 3.07 -22.30
N GLY A 73 19.37 3.27 -23.23
CA GLY A 73 19.17 3.41 -24.66
C GLY A 73 17.72 3.53 -25.15
N GLY A 74 17.28 4.71 -25.57
CA GLY A 74 15.92 4.98 -26.02
C GLY A 74 14.91 5.27 -24.88
N TRP A 75 13.79 4.57 -24.89
CA TRP A 75 12.61 4.88 -24.03
C TRP A 75 12.60 4.19 -22.67
N LYS A 76 13.54 3.29 -22.39
CA LYS A 76 13.55 2.50 -21.15
C LYS A 76 14.08 3.32 -19.98
N LYS A 77 13.22 3.53 -18.99
CA LYS A 77 13.55 4.21 -17.73
C LYS A 77 13.36 3.26 -16.57
N ILE A 78 14.30 3.27 -15.63
CA ILE A 78 14.20 2.57 -14.37
C ILE A 78 14.21 3.63 -13.28
N PHE A 79 13.18 3.65 -12.47
CA PHE A 79 13.19 4.38 -11.21
C PHE A 79 13.69 3.45 -10.11
N GLU A 80 14.71 3.88 -9.39
CA GLU A 80 15.25 3.17 -8.23
C GLU A 80 15.10 4.00 -6.99
N ALA A 81 14.67 3.35 -5.90
CA ALA A 81 14.70 3.90 -4.55
C ALA A 81 15.54 2.97 -3.68
N THR A 82 16.39 3.54 -2.83
CA THR A 82 17.15 2.81 -1.82
C THR A 82 16.43 2.93 -0.50
N LEU A 83 16.06 1.80 0.05
CA LEU A 83 15.35 1.68 1.32
C LEU A 83 16.33 1.19 2.38
N GLN A 84 16.27 1.81 3.57
CA GLN A 84 17.05 1.41 4.74
C GLN A 84 16.15 1.14 5.93
N GLU A 85 16.53 0.18 6.76
CA GLU A 85 15.80 -0.11 8.00
C GLU A 85 15.79 1.10 8.95
N PRO A 86 14.69 1.35 9.67
CA PRO A 86 14.59 2.46 10.61
C PRO A 86 15.66 2.40 11.74
N ASN A 87 16.07 1.19 12.13
CA ASN A 87 17.08 0.93 13.15
C ASN A 87 18.33 0.26 12.56
N ALA A 88 18.77 0.74 11.39
CA ALA A 88 19.90 0.14 10.68
C ALA A 88 21.17 0.12 11.55
N HIS A 89 21.71 -1.07 11.75
CA HIS A 89 23.04 -1.26 12.31
C HIS A 89 24.12 -1.05 11.23
N ALA A 90 25.35 -0.84 11.62
CA ALA A 90 26.46 -0.61 10.68
C ALA A 90 26.65 -1.72 9.61
N LEU A 91 26.08 -2.89 9.82
CA LEU A 91 26.12 -4.06 8.92
C LEU A 91 24.82 -4.30 8.14
N SER A 92 23.77 -3.47 8.35
CA SER A 92 22.51 -3.60 7.62
C SER A 92 22.71 -3.25 6.15
N GLN A 93 22.29 -4.15 5.25
CA GLN A 93 22.37 -3.89 3.83
C GLN A 93 21.10 -3.17 3.36
N PRO A 94 21.23 -2.07 2.58
CA PRO A 94 20.08 -1.39 2.04
C PRO A 94 19.41 -2.25 0.96
N LEU A 95 18.08 -2.14 0.87
CA LEU A 95 17.27 -2.75 -0.16
C LEU A 95 17.08 -1.78 -1.34
N THR A 96 17.33 -2.24 -2.55
CA THR A 96 17.08 -1.45 -3.77
C THR A 96 15.73 -1.83 -4.37
N LEU A 97 14.83 -0.88 -4.48
CA LEU A 97 13.53 -1.04 -5.13
C LEU A 97 13.63 -0.55 -6.57
N ARG A 98 13.04 -1.26 -7.53
CA ARG A 98 13.16 -0.97 -8.97
C ARG A 98 11.82 -1.04 -9.67
N TRP A 99 11.47 0.01 -10.43
CA TRP A 99 10.28 0.03 -11.28
C TRP A 99 10.68 0.42 -12.71
N PHE A 100 10.27 -0.40 -13.64
CA PHE A 100 10.56 -0.21 -15.07
C PHE A 100 9.40 0.50 -15.76
N ASN A 101 9.67 1.60 -16.44
CA ASN A 101 8.71 2.37 -17.25
C ASN A 101 7.44 2.88 -16.50
N LEU A 102 7.45 2.94 -15.16
CA LEU A 102 6.36 3.45 -14.35
C LEU A 102 6.63 4.90 -13.92
N HIS A 103 6.20 5.84 -14.76
CA HIS A 103 6.46 7.27 -14.53
C HIS A 103 5.75 7.85 -13.31
N TYR A 104 4.64 7.25 -12.86
CA TYR A 104 3.90 7.74 -11.70
C TYR A 104 4.64 7.46 -10.38
N VAL A 105 5.37 6.36 -10.28
CA VAL A 105 6.10 5.97 -9.05
C VAL A 105 7.11 7.04 -8.63
N GLN A 106 7.82 7.63 -9.59
CA GLN A 106 8.80 8.70 -9.33
C GLN A 106 8.16 9.97 -8.72
N LYS A 107 6.84 10.16 -8.89
CA LYS A 107 6.11 11.28 -8.32
C LYS A 107 5.58 10.99 -6.91
N MET A 108 5.51 9.71 -6.55
CA MET A 108 4.96 9.25 -5.28
C MET A 108 6.04 9.02 -4.23
N ILE A 109 7.26 8.66 -4.65
CA ILE A 109 8.35 8.28 -3.73
C ILE A 109 9.41 9.37 -3.72
N ALA A 110 9.69 9.91 -2.54
CA ALA A 110 10.74 10.90 -2.28
C ALA A 110 11.68 10.42 -1.17
N THR A 111 12.90 10.99 -1.15
CA THR A 111 13.88 10.76 -0.08
C THR A 111 13.33 11.27 1.25
N GLY A 112 13.57 10.54 2.34
CA GLY A 112 13.09 10.83 3.69
C GLY A 112 11.71 10.22 4.00
N GLN A 113 10.99 9.70 3.03
CA GLN A 113 9.71 9.04 3.28
C GLN A 113 9.89 7.62 3.80
N GLN A 114 8.99 7.20 4.68
CA GLN A 114 8.87 5.81 5.08
C GLN A 114 7.97 5.06 4.08
N LEU A 115 8.41 3.88 3.67
CA LEU A 115 7.66 3.00 2.78
C LEU A 115 7.43 1.64 3.44
N VAL A 116 6.23 1.11 3.28
CA VAL A 116 5.98 -0.33 3.36
C VAL A 116 6.05 -0.89 1.96
N VAL A 117 6.80 -1.96 1.79
CA VAL A 117 6.96 -2.63 0.49
C VAL A 117 6.66 -4.12 0.62
N PHE A 118 6.03 -4.70 -0.40
CA PHE A 118 5.75 -6.12 -0.48
C PHE A 118 6.23 -6.66 -1.82
N GLY A 119 7.08 -7.66 -1.77
CA GLY A 119 7.67 -8.24 -2.98
C GLY A 119 8.66 -9.36 -2.67
N LYS A 120 9.21 -9.95 -3.73
CA LYS A 120 10.23 -10.99 -3.61
C LYS A 120 11.62 -10.34 -3.65
N PRO A 121 12.45 -10.50 -2.60
CA PRO A 121 13.83 -10.04 -2.65
C PRO A 121 14.64 -10.94 -3.60
N ARG A 122 15.46 -10.31 -4.45
CA ARG A 122 16.34 -10.97 -5.41
C ARG A 122 17.74 -10.39 -5.34
N MET A 123 18.74 -11.22 -5.46
CA MET A 123 20.12 -10.77 -5.55
C MET A 123 20.46 -10.28 -6.96
N ARG A 124 21.00 -9.07 -7.07
CA ARG A 124 21.55 -8.51 -8.31
C ARG A 124 23.03 -8.15 -8.08
N GLY A 125 23.90 -9.09 -8.40
CA GLY A 125 25.30 -9.04 -7.96
C GLY A 125 25.39 -9.14 -6.45
N LYS A 126 25.95 -8.09 -5.82
CA LYS A 126 26.07 -8.00 -4.34
C LYS A 126 24.96 -7.19 -3.66
N ARG A 127 23.90 -6.83 -4.38
CA ARG A 127 22.82 -5.97 -3.86
C ARG A 127 21.51 -6.72 -3.81
N LEU A 128 20.80 -6.55 -2.70
CA LEU A 128 19.45 -7.04 -2.57
C LEU A 128 18.49 -6.06 -3.25
N CYS A 129 17.63 -6.58 -4.11
CA CYS A 129 16.70 -5.79 -4.91
C CYS A 129 15.29 -6.39 -4.87
N MET A 130 14.26 -5.54 -4.95
CA MET A 130 12.90 -5.94 -5.30
C MET A 130 12.51 -5.26 -6.62
N GLU A 131 12.00 -6.03 -7.58
CA GLU A 131 11.52 -5.52 -8.86
C GLU A 131 9.99 -5.42 -8.84
N HIS A 132 9.46 -4.26 -9.18
CA HIS A 132 8.02 -3.94 -9.14
C HIS A 132 7.33 -4.33 -7.81
N PRO A 133 7.91 -4.03 -6.63
CA PRO A 133 7.20 -4.30 -5.39
C PRO A 133 5.91 -3.48 -5.33
N GLU A 134 4.90 -4.03 -4.68
CA GLU A 134 3.79 -3.22 -4.17
C GLU A 134 4.34 -2.31 -3.09
N PHE A 135 3.87 -1.07 -3.02
CA PHE A 135 4.37 -0.12 -2.02
C PHE A 135 3.25 0.79 -1.51
N GLU A 136 3.45 1.26 -0.31
CA GLU A 136 2.62 2.27 0.35
C GLU A 136 3.53 3.28 1.02
N VAL A 137 3.30 4.57 0.74
CA VAL A 137 3.98 5.67 1.43
C VAL A 137 3.29 5.89 2.76
N ILE A 138 4.07 5.90 3.83
CA ILE A 138 3.58 6.22 5.16
C ILE A 138 3.69 7.72 5.35
N GLU A 139 2.56 8.38 5.50
CA GLU A 139 2.52 9.77 5.89
C GLU A 139 2.45 9.86 7.42
N ASP A 140 3.15 10.82 7.99
CA ASP A 140 3.23 11.05 9.44
C ASP A 140 1.94 11.68 10.04
N ASP A 141 0.78 11.44 9.44
CA ASP A 141 -0.48 11.87 10.04
C ASP A 141 -0.85 10.93 11.21
N PRO A 142 -0.84 11.44 12.47
CA PRO A 142 -1.11 10.62 13.64
C PRO A 142 -2.50 9.96 13.65
N ALA A 143 -3.48 10.54 12.98
CA ALA A 143 -4.84 10.02 12.90
C ALA A 143 -4.94 8.85 11.92
N GLU A 144 -4.28 8.96 10.76
CA GLU A 144 -4.26 7.92 9.74
C GLU A 144 -3.21 6.84 10.00
N ALA A 145 -2.09 7.19 10.64
CA ALA A 145 -1.10 6.21 11.10
C ALA A 145 -1.71 5.15 12.02
N LYS A 146 -2.72 5.51 12.83
CA LYS A 146 -3.46 4.55 13.65
C LYS A 146 -4.27 3.55 12.83
N ILE A 147 -4.69 3.90 11.61
CA ILE A 147 -5.50 3.03 10.74
C ILE A 147 -4.63 2.03 9.97
N HIS A 148 -3.38 2.37 9.66
CA HIS A 148 -2.53 1.57 8.77
C HIS A 148 -1.28 0.98 9.44
N PHE A 149 -0.96 1.39 10.68
CA PHE A 149 0.23 1.00 11.41
C PHE A 149 -0.07 0.16 12.65
N ARG A 150 0.86 -0.74 12.98
CA ARG A 150 0.84 -1.59 14.18
C ARG A 150 -0.41 -2.46 14.30
N ARG A 151 -0.88 -3.02 13.19
CA ARG A 151 -1.98 -3.96 13.15
C ARG A 151 -1.94 -4.88 11.93
N ILE A 152 -2.79 -5.89 11.92
CA ILE A 152 -3.06 -6.70 10.75
C ILE A 152 -3.80 -5.82 9.73
N THR A 153 -3.16 -5.55 8.59
CA THR A 153 -3.70 -4.70 7.54
C THR A 153 -4.25 -5.55 6.40
N PRO A 154 -5.54 -5.40 6.06
CA PRO A 154 -6.11 -6.09 4.91
C PRO A 154 -5.59 -5.48 3.61
N ILE A 155 -5.17 -6.33 2.66
CA ILE A 155 -4.70 -5.93 1.34
C ILE A 155 -5.72 -6.35 0.29
N TYR A 156 -6.37 -5.38 -0.31
CA TYR A 156 -7.38 -5.56 -1.33
C TYR A 156 -6.78 -5.60 -2.75
N PRO A 157 -7.51 -6.14 -3.74
CA PRO A 157 -7.16 -6.00 -5.15
C PRO A 157 -6.99 -4.53 -5.53
N ALA A 158 -5.79 -4.15 -6.01
CA ALA A 158 -5.56 -2.78 -6.47
C ALA A 158 -6.29 -2.52 -7.79
N THR A 159 -6.83 -1.30 -7.95
CA THR A 159 -7.31 -0.78 -9.23
C THR A 159 -6.79 0.63 -9.44
N GLU A 160 -6.71 1.04 -10.70
CA GLU A 160 -6.30 2.39 -11.06
C GLU A 160 -7.27 3.43 -10.48
N GLY A 161 -6.74 4.42 -9.78
CA GLY A 161 -7.52 5.49 -9.15
C GLY A 161 -8.09 5.17 -7.76
N LEU A 162 -7.85 3.95 -7.21
CA LEU A 162 -8.25 3.58 -5.86
C LEU A 162 -7.08 2.93 -5.11
N PRO A 163 -6.20 3.73 -4.49
CA PRO A 163 -5.12 3.20 -3.67
C PRO A 163 -5.67 2.48 -2.43
N GLN A 164 -4.92 1.49 -1.92
CA GLN A 164 -5.28 0.67 -0.75
C GLN A 164 -5.76 1.51 0.44
N ARG A 165 -5.01 2.56 0.76
CA ARG A 165 -5.34 3.48 1.84
C ARG A 165 -6.73 4.08 1.69
N ALA A 166 -7.07 4.55 0.48
CA ALA A 166 -8.38 5.14 0.21
C ALA A 166 -9.52 4.12 0.38
N LEU A 167 -9.31 2.89 -0.09
CA LEU A 167 -10.29 1.81 0.06
C LEU A 167 -10.48 1.42 1.53
N CYS A 168 -9.38 1.22 2.27
CA CYS A 168 -9.43 0.92 3.71
C CYS A 168 -10.14 2.05 4.50
N SER A 169 -9.86 3.32 4.18
CA SER A 169 -10.50 4.46 4.84
C SER A 169 -12.00 4.52 4.55
N ILE A 170 -12.42 4.21 3.32
CA ILE A 170 -13.84 4.15 2.96
C ILE A 170 -14.55 3.03 3.74
N ILE A 171 -13.98 1.83 3.74
CA ILE A 171 -14.55 0.67 4.46
C ILE A 171 -14.63 0.98 5.96
N TYR A 172 -13.55 1.52 6.55
CA TYR A 172 -13.51 1.85 7.97
C TYR A 172 -14.60 2.85 8.36
N ARG A 173 -14.78 3.91 7.58
CA ARG A 173 -15.82 4.91 7.83
C ARG A 173 -17.23 4.32 7.73
N ILE A 174 -17.48 3.49 6.72
CA ILE A 174 -18.76 2.78 6.58
C ILE A 174 -19.03 1.88 7.79
N LEU A 175 -18.04 1.13 8.26
CA LEU A 175 -18.20 0.29 9.46
C LEU A 175 -18.52 1.13 10.71
N GLN A 176 -17.86 2.29 10.88
CA GLN A 176 -18.17 3.19 11.98
C GLN A 176 -19.59 3.75 11.90
N ASP A 177 -20.03 4.13 10.70
CA ASP A 177 -21.39 4.68 10.50
C ASP A 177 -22.47 3.58 10.73
N LEU A 178 -22.16 2.31 10.46
CA LEU A 178 -23.05 1.18 10.74
C LEU A 178 -23.10 0.83 12.24
N ASP A 179 -21.95 0.87 12.94
CA ASP A 179 -21.86 0.58 14.38
C ASP A 179 -22.51 1.67 15.23
N SER A 180 -22.69 2.88 14.72
CA SER A 180 -23.31 3.99 15.45
C SER A 180 -24.84 3.95 15.44
N GLU A 181 -25.45 3.09 14.63
CA GLU A 181 -26.90 2.84 14.69
C GLU A 181 -27.19 1.73 15.70
N PRO A 182 -28.08 1.95 16.70
CA PRO A 182 -28.48 0.88 17.61
C PRO A 182 -29.14 -0.23 16.78
N ILE A 183 -28.59 -1.44 16.88
CA ILE A 183 -29.24 -2.64 16.34
C ILE A 183 -30.53 -2.80 17.14
N GLU A 184 -31.66 -2.41 16.58
CA GLU A 184 -32.96 -2.80 17.12
C GLU A 184 -33.03 -4.33 17.01
N THR A 185 -32.73 -4.99 18.10
CA THR A 185 -33.00 -6.42 18.24
C THR A 185 -34.51 -6.59 18.27
N LEU A 186 -35.06 -7.13 17.18
CA LEU A 186 -36.40 -7.68 17.11
C LEU A 186 -36.52 -8.90 18.02
#